data_b46fdf165017e0f40cfad37776366792
#
_entry.id   b46fdf165017e0f40cfad37776366792
#
_cell.length_a   1.000
_cell.length_b   1.000
_cell.length_c   1.000
_cell.angle_alpha   90.00
_cell.angle_beta   90.00
_cell.angle_gamma   90.00
#
_symmetry.space_group_name_H-M   'P 1'
#
loop_
_entity.id
_entity.type
_entity.pdbx_description
1 polymer ?
#
loop_
_entity_poly.entity_id
_entity_poly.type
_entity_poly.pdbx_seq_one_letter_code
_entity_poly.pdbx_strand_id
1 'polypeptide(L)'
;MAELIESIAGALGQRIAVDKRPALEDRLHHRIALAGRKRTKEKGLRKTMTEIVSIHAREILDSRGNPTVEADVVLGDGVRGRAAVPSGASTGEHEAVELRDGDKEHYLGKGVLQAVENIESILAPELAGMDASNQRLIDATMLSIDGTENKSRLGANAILAVSMACARASADALGIPLYRYLGGVNACILPTPMMNILNGGAHADNNVDFQEFMVMPVGAETFSDALRWGTEVFHTLKGVLKKKGYNTAVGDEGGFAPSLKSNVEALELILEAIELAGYTAGEQIAIALDPASSEFYDKSTGKYIFKKSDKSEKNSEQMAAYWESWVRQYPIISIEDGLAEDDWTGWKILTEKIGRNVQLVGDDLFVTNSKRLQRGIEEGVGNSILVKVNQIGTISETLEAIELARRNGYTSIISHRSGETEDTFIADLAVGTGAGQIKTGSASRTDRIAKYNQLLRIEEELGQTAEFLGRSSVNCGELG
;
A
#
# COMPACT_ATOMS: atom_id res chain seq x y z
N MET A 1 -6.80 -1.56 23.22
CA MET A 1 -7.10 -2.40 24.41
C MET A 1 -8.11 -1.71 25.35
N ALA A 2 -7.86 -0.47 25.80
CA ALA A 2 -8.81 0.27 26.64
C ALA A 2 -10.19 0.46 25.96
N GLU A 3 -10.20 0.81 24.68
CA GLU A 3 -11.42 0.99 23.89
C GLU A 3 -12.16 -0.32 23.60
N LEU A 4 -11.44 -1.44 23.43
CA LEU A 4 -12.05 -2.76 23.29
C LEU A 4 -12.76 -3.16 24.60
N ILE A 5 -12.18 -2.84 25.75
CA ILE A 5 -12.78 -3.08 27.07
C ILE A 5 -14.00 -2.16 27.27
N GLU A 6 -13.94 -0.92 26.82
CA GLU A 6 -15.09 0.02 26.86
C GLU A 6 -16.21 -0.38 25.91
N SER A 7 -15.88 -0.88 24.71
CA SER A 7 -16.85 -1.43 23.76
C SER A 7 -17.59 -2.65 24.33
N ILE A 8 -16.85 -3.57 24.98
CA ILE A 8 -17.44 -4.76 25.62
C ILE A 8 -18.25 -4.37 26.87
N ALA A 9 -17.78 -3.38 27.62
CA ALA A 9 -18.50 -2.87 28.81
C ALA A 9 -19.77 -2.10 28.44
N GLY A 10 -19.75 -1.36 27.32
CA GLY A 10 -20.92 -0.69 26.76
C GLY A 10 -22.00 -1.68 26.29
N ALA A 11 -21.60 -2.79 25.69
CA ALA A 11 -22.51 -3.86 25.26
C ALA A 11 -23.15 -4.62 26.43
N LEU A 12 -22.52 -4.59 27.61
CA LEU A 12 -23.01 -5.28 28.82
C LEU A 12 -23.76 -4.32 29.81
N GLY A 13 -23.91 -3.04 29.46
CA GLY A 13 -24.65 -2.09 30.26
C GLY A 13 -24.06 -1.77 31.64
N GLN A 14 -22.77 -2.07 31.87
CA GLN A 14 -22.11 -1.84 33.16
C GLN A 14 -20.93 -0.89 33.03
N ARG A 15 -20.92 0.22 33.77
CA ARG A 15 -19.74 1.08 33.97
C ARG A 15 -18.74 0.38 34.90
N ILE A 16 -17.56 0.00 34.38
CA ILE A 16 -16.47 -0.57 35.17
C ILE A 16 -15.74 0.60 35.85
N ALA A 17 -15.59 0.55 37.17
CA ALA A 17 -14.80 1.55 37.90
C ALA A 17 -13.34 1.49 37.53
N VAL A 18 -12.71 2.67 37.41
CA VAL A 18 -11.31 2.84 36.93
C VAL A 18 -10.28 2.02 37.74
N ASP A 19 -10.57 1.78 39.04
CA ASP A 19 -9.72 1.00 39.95
C ASP A 19 -9.60 -0.51 39.64
N LYS A 20 -10.43 -1.06 38.78
CA LYS A 20 -10.45 -2.50 38.46
C LYS A 20 -9.80 -2.84 37.11
N ARG A 21 -9.32 -1.87 36.34
CA ARG A 21 -8.71 -2.07 35.01
C ARG A 21 -7.45 -2.94 35.03
N PRO A 22 -6.46 -2.73 35.95
CA PRO A 22 -5.27 -3.58 36.00
C PRO A 22 -5.58 -5.06 36.29
N ALA A 23 -6.56 -5.30 37.16
CA ALA A 23 -6.95 -6.66 37.52
C ALA A 23 -7.72 -7.40 36.41
N LEU A 24 -8.34 -6.68 35.45
CA LEU A 24 -8.99 -7.25 34.27
C LEU A 24 -7.96 -7.56 33.18
N GLU A 25 -6.97 -6.71 32.99
CA GLU A 25 -5.88 -6.91 32.05
C GLU A 25 -5.02 -8.12 32.45
N ASP A 26 -4.66 -8.25 33.71
CA ASP A 26 -3.95 -9.42 34.24
C ASP A 26 -4.77 -10.71 34.09
N ARG A 27 -6.08 -10.65 34.29
CA ARG A 27 -6.97 -11.81 34.09
C ARG A 27 -7.12 -12.18 32.62
N LEU A 28 -7.08 -11.23 31.69
CA LEU A 28 -7.14 -11.48 30.26
C LEU A 28 -5.83 -12.09 29.77
N HIS A 29 -4.67 -11.55 30.18
CA HIS A 29 -3.36 -12.10 29.90
C HIS A 29 -3.21 -13.52 30.50
N HIS A 30 -3.66 -13.73 31.73
CA HIS A 30 -3.64 -15.03 32.36
C HIS A 30 -4.59 -16.06 31.68
N ARG A 31 -5.75 -15.62 31.18
CA ARG A 31 -6.67 -16.48 30.41
C ARG A 31 -6.16 -16.82 29.02
N ILE A 32 -5.50 -15.89 28.33
CA ILE A 32 -4.83 -16.13 27.05
C ILE A 32 -3.67 -17.11 27.25
N ALA A 33 -2.84 -16.90 28.27
CA ALA A 33 -1.74 -17.80 28.63
C ALA A 33 -2.24 -19.19 29.09
N LEU A 34 -3.36 -19.27 29.80
CA LEU A 34 -3.99 -20.54 30.23
C LEU A 34 -4.69 -21.25 29.08
N ALA A 35 -5.28 -20.56 28.13
CA ALA A 35 -5.85 -21.15 26.91
C ALA A 35 -4.76 -21.79 26.04
N GLY A 36 -3.61 -21.12 25.90
CA GLY A 36 -2.42 -21.69 25.26
C GLY A 36 -1.87 -22.92 25.99
N ARG A 37 -1.74 -22.86 27.33
CA ARG A 37 -1.19 -23.95 28.15
C ARG A 37 -2.13 -25.15 28.37
N LYS A 38 -3.45 -24.98 28.30
CA LYS A 38 -4.40 -26.09 28.39
C LYS A 38 -4.41 -26.96 27.12
N ARG A 39 -4.15 -26.38 25.94
CA ARG A 39 -4.04 -27.14 24.68
C ARG A 39 -2.84 -28.09 24.62
N THR A 40 -1.75 -27.81 25.34
CA THR A 40 -0.53 -28.65 25.35
C THR A 40 -0.63 -29.90 26.20
N LYS A 41 -1.70 -30.12 26.97
CA LYS A 41 -1.85 -31.31 27.85
C LYS A 41 -2.80 -32.39 27.34
N GLU A 42 -3.54 -32.16 26.28
CA GLU A 42 -4.37 -33.19 25.66
C GLU A 42 -3.58 -33.92 24.56
N LYS A 43 -2.83 -34.94 24.95
CA LYS A 43 -2.23 -35.93 24.05
C LYS A 43 -3.37 -36.64 23.33
N GLY A 44 -3.53 -36.40 22.04
CA GLY A 44 -4.43 -37.10 21.16
C GLY A 44 -5.31 -36.28 20.22
N LEU A 45 -5.30 -34.94 20.26
CA LEU A 45 -6.01 -34.15 19.23
C LEU A 45 -5.27 -34.26 17.90
N ARG A 46 -6.02 -34.62 16.84
CA ARG A 46 -5.56 -34.46 15.45
C ARG A 46 -5.14 -32.99 15.29
N LYS A 47 -3.92 -32.74 14.79
CA LYS A 47 -3.50 -31.43 14.33
C LYS A 47 -4.56 -30.89 13.37
N THR A 48 -5.04 -29.69 13.59
CA THR A 48 -5.94 -29.05 12.62
C THR A 48 -5.14 -28.77 11.33
N MET A 49 -5.80 -28.81 10.18
CA MET A 49 -5.14 -28.57 8.89
C MET A 49 -4.38 -27.24 8.89
N THR A 50 -4.93 -26.23 9.56
CA THR A 50 -4.42 -24.86 9.63
C THR A 50 -3.52 -24.57 10.84
N GLU A 51 -3.13 -25.58 11.65
CA GLU A 51 -2.21 -25.41 12.78
C GLU A 51 -0.79 -25.11 12.28
N ILE A 52 -0.16 -24.03 12.75
CA ILE A 52 1.22 -23.69 12.43
C ILE A 52 2.18 -24.71 13.03
N VAL A 53 2.95 -25.40 12.18
CA VAL A 53 3.97 -26.38 12.59
C VAL A 53 5.35 -25.76 12.67
N SER A 54 5.70 -24.93 11.70
CA SER A 54 6.99 -24.23 11.68
C SER A 54 6.88 -22.94 10.86
N ILE A 55 7.74 -22.01 11.20
CA ILE A 55 7.98 -20.78 10.44
C ILE A 55 9.48 -20.72 10.17
N HIS A 56 9.84 -20.44 8.94
CA HIS A 56 11.23 -20.24 8.51
C HIS A 56 11.33 -18.93 7.74
N ALA A 57 12.39 -18.17 7.98
CA ALA A 57 12.62 -16.90 7.33
C ALA A 57 13.99 -16.86 6.66
N ARG A 58 14.14 -15.96 5.69
CA ARG A 58 15.41 -15.71 5.00
C ARG A 58 15.49 -14.29 4.48
N GLU A 59 16.72 -13.87 4.26
CA GLU A 59 17.05 -12.68 3.52
C GLU A 59 17.01 -12.99 2.02
N ILE A 60 16.29 -12.17 1.24
CA ILE A 60 16.26 -12.18 -0.23
C ILE A 60 16.54 -10.78 -0.76
N LEU A 61 16.66 -10.61 -2.07
CA LEU A 61 16.88 -9.29 -2.68
C LEU A 61 15.57 -8.71 -3.24
N ASP A 62 15.37 -7.41 -3.02
CA ASP A 62 14.34 -6.62 -3.67
C ASP A 62 14.72 -6.21 -5.10
N SER A 63 13.84 -5.56 -5.83
CA SER A 63 14.03 -5.09 -7.22
C SER A 63 15.14 -4.06 -7.39
N ARG A 64 15.66 -3.50 -6.31
CA ARG A 64 16.79 -2.57 -6.27
C ARG A 64 18.10 -3.27 -5.87
N GLY A 65 18.07 -4.58 -5.60
CA GLY A 65 19.19 -5.34 -5.08
C GLY A 65 19.52 -5.10 -3.60
N ASN A 66 18.58 -4.53 -2.84
CA ASN A 66 18.70 -4.42 -1.38
C ASN A 66 18.06 -5.65 -0.71
N PRO A 67 18.58 -6.09 0.44
CA PRO A 67 17.96 -7.16 1.21
C PRO A 67 16.55 -6.83 1.67
N THR A 68 15.70 -7.85 1.69
CA THR A 68 14.38 -7.84 2.31
C THR A 68 14.04 -9.20 2.92
N VAL A 69 12.95 -9.29 3.69
CA VAL A 69 12.56 -10.50 4.41
C VAL A 69 11.56 -11.32 3.59
N GLU A 70 11.80 -12.63 3.52
CA GLU A 70 10.82 -13.63 3.07
C GLU A 70 10.57 -14.64 4.17
N ALA A 71 9.30 -15.01 4.42
CA ALA A 71 8.93 -16.04 5.38
C ALA A 71 8.11 -17.18 4.73
N ASP A 72 8.36 -18.39 5.19
CA ASP A 72 7.58 -19.60 4.93
C ASP A 72 6.86 -20.02 6.21
N VAL A 73 5.53 -20.20 6.15
CA VAL A 73 4.71 -20.80 7.21
C VAL A 73 4.24 -22.16 6.74
N VAL A 74 4.55 -23.22 7.52
CA VAL A 74 4.15 -24.60 7.23
C VAL A 74 3.06 -25.01 8.20
N LEU A 75 1.97 -25.56 7.66
CA LEU A 75 0.78 -25.99 8.42
C LEU A 75 0.77 -27.49 8.69
N GLY A 76 -0.19 -27.92 9.52
CA GLY A 76 -0.33 -29.29 9.99
C GLY A 76 -0.60 -30.34 8.92
N ASP A 77 -1.14 -29.95 7.78
CA ASP A 77 -1.35 -30.78 6.58
C ASP A 77 -0.15 -30.77 5.61
N GLY A 78 0.90 -30.01 5.91
CA GLY A 78 2.10 -29.85 5.08
C GLY A 78 2.02 -28.73 4.04
N VAL A 79 0.92 -27.99 3.96
CA VAL A 79 0.78 -26.81 3.11
C VAL A 79 1.76 -25.73 3.58
N ARG A 80 2.33 -25.00 2.61
CA ARG A 80 3.28 -23.92 2.86
C ARG A 80 2.79 -22.61 2.22
N GLY A 81 2.59 -21.60 3.05
CA GLY A 81 2.44 -20.22 2.57
C GLY A 81 3.77 -19.48 2.61
N ARG A 82 4.11 -18.79 1.53
CA ARG A 82 5.32 -17.95 1.41
C ARG A 82 4.95 -16.50 1.15
N ALA A 83 5.64 -15.57 1.77
CA ALA A 83 5.48 -14.16 1.49
C ALA A 83 6.80 -13.40 1.61
N ALA A 84 7.01 -12.45 0.68
CA ALA A 84 8.15 -11.55 0.68
C ALA A 84 7.67 -10.10 0.89
N VAL A 85 8.37 -9.36 1.73
CA VAL A 85 7.99 -8.00 2.15
C VAL A 85 8.58 -6.96 1.22
N PRO A 86 7.80 -5.98 0.73
CA PRO A 86 8.34 -4.84 -0.02
C PRO A 86 9.06 -3.84 0.90
N SER A 87 9.90 -2.98 0.31
CA SER A 87 10.74 -2.00 1.02
C SER A 87 10.64 -0.61 0.37
N GLY A 88 10.49 0.45 1.17
CA GLY A 88 10.45 1.83 0.67
C GLY A 88 11.83 2.40 0.32
N ALA A 89 11.88 3.40 -0.59
CA ALA A 89 13.05 4.25 -0.80
C ALA A 89 12.94 5.54 0.03
N SER A 90 11.83 6.25 -0.11
CA SER A 90 11.36 7.27 0.81
C SER A 90 10.43 6.63 1.82
N THR A 91 10.54 7.02 3.08
CA THR A 91 9.67 6.52 4.15
C THR A 91 9.09 7.71 4.89
N GLY A 92 7.76 7.77 5.03
CA GLY A 92 7.09 8.76 5.86
C GLY A 92 7.57 8.68 7.30
N GLU A 93 7.69 9.81 7.97
CA GLU A 93 8.21 9.90 9.36
C GLU A 93 7.39 9.03 10.35
N HIS A 94 6.14 8.74 10.00
CA HIS A 94 5.19 8.02 10.86
C HIS A 94 4.97 6.56 10.48
N GLU A 95 5.73 6.00 9.53
CA GLU A 95 5.67 4.58 9.17
C GLU A 95 6.15 3.65 10.29
N ALA A 96 5.65 2.42 10.28
CA ALA A 96 6.22 1.37 11.12
C ALA A 96 7.67 1.05 10.70
N VAL A 97 8.49 0.69 11.67
CA VAL A 97 9.95 0.55 11.48
C VAL A 97 10.28 -0.68 10.65
N GLU A 98 10.89 -0.47 9.50
CA GLU A 98 11.61 -1.50 8.77
C GLU A 98 12.96 -1.74 9.47
N LEU A 99 13.11 -2.91 10.12
CA LEU A 99 14.32 -3.23 10.86
C LEU A 99 15.46 -3.55 9.91
N ARG A 100 16.59 -2.82 10.06
CA ARG A 100 17.83 -2.99 9.31
C ARG A 100 18.99 -3.24 10.28
N ASP A 101 19.93 -4.09 9.86
CA ASP A 101 21.05 -4.51 10.74
C ASP A 101 22.02 -3.36 11.06
N GLY A 102 22.17 -2.39 10.14
CA GLY A 102 23.09 -1.26 10.30
C GLY A 102 24.57 -1.62 10.16
N ASP A 103 24.91 -2.90 9.97
CA ASP A 103 26.26 -3.39 9.75
C ASP A 103 26.77 -3.02 8.36
N LYS A 104 27.67 -2.06 8.28
CA LYS A 104 28.21 -1.55 7.01
C LYS A 104 29.03 -2.55 6.22
N GLU A 105 29.54 -3.61 6.85
CA GLU A 105 30.30 -4.68 6.18
C GLU A 105 29.36 -5.68 5.50
N HIS A 106 28.06 -5.67 5.85
CA HIS A 106 27.05 -6.52 5.26
C HIS A 106 25.97 -5.68 4.55
N TYR A 107 25.87 -5.80 3.23
CA TYR A 107 24.94 -5.02 2.37
C TYR A 107 24.96 -3.49 2.68
N LEU A 108 26.11 -2.93 3.00
CA LEU A 108 26.30 -1.51 3.28
C LEU A 108 25.38 -0.99 4.42
N GLY A 109 25.04 -1.85 5.39
CA GLY A 109 24.14 -1.55 6.50
C GLY A 109 22.67 -1.85 6.27
N LYS A 110 22.31 -2.35 5.07
CA LYS A 110 20.90 -2.62 4.69
C LYS A 110 20.47 -4.07 4.93
N GLY A 111 21.31 -4.93 5.53
CA GLY A 111 20.97 -6.30 5.89
C GLY A 111 19.70 -6.39 6.76
N VAL A 112 19.03 -7.54 6.75
CA VAL A 112 17.79 -7.81 7.50
C VAL A 112 17.89 -9.08 8.36
N LEU A 113 19.11 -9.53 8.65
CA LEU A 113 19.33 -10.77 9.43
C LEU A 113 18.76 -10.68 10.84
N GLN A 114 18.73 -9.48 11.45
CA GLN A 114 18.10 -9.29 12.77
C GLN A 114 16.58 -9.51 12.68
N ALA A 115 15.93 -9.06 11.61
CA ALA A 115 14.50 -9.31 11.38
C ALA A 115 14.24 -10.81 11.14
N VAL A 116 15.11 -11.49 10.38
CA VAL A 116 15.07 -12.96 10.19
C VAL A 116 15.21 -13.69 11.52
N GLU A 117 16.19 -13.33 12.34
CA GLU A 117 16.40 -13.90 13.68
C GLU A 117 15.19 -13.68 14.59
N ASN A 118 14.57 -12.50 14.57
CA ASN A 118 13.34 -12.21 15.32
C ASN A 118 12.19 -13.13 14.91
N ILE A 119 12.07 -13.47 13.63
CA ILE A 119 11.07 -14.43 13.16
C ILE A 119 11.37 -15.82 13.72
N GLU A 120 12.59 -16.31 13.54
CA GLU A 120 12.94 -17.71 13.86
C GLU A 120 13.02 -17.96 15.37
N SER A 121 13.60 -17.03 16.12
CA SER A 121 13.88 -17.21 17.55
C SER A 121 12.78 -16.70 18.46
N ILE A 122 11.95 -15.76 18.02
CA ILE A 122 10.90 -15.15 18.84
C ILE A 122 9.50 -15.49 18.31
N LEU A 123 9.18 -15.13 17.05
CA LEU A 123 7.83 -15.30 16.54
C LEU A 123 7.48 -16.76 16.30
N ALA A 124 8.36 -17.56 15.69
CA ALA A 124 8.08 -18.94 15.34
C ALA A 124 7.75 -19.81 16.57
N PRO A 125 8.49 -19.79 17.68
CA PRO A 125 8.13 -20.52 18.88
C PRO A 125 6.80 -20.12 19.53
N GLU A 126 6.47 -18.82 19.51
CA GLU A 126 5.26 -18.30 20.14
C GLU A 126 4.00 -18.57 19.31
N LEU A 127 4.12 -18.65 17.98
CA LEU A 127 3.02 -18.92 17.07
C LEU A 127 2.82 -20.41 16.79
N ALA A 128 3.79 -21.27 17.12
CA ALA A 128 3.68 -22.71 16.92
C ALA A 128 2.46 -23.29 17.65
N GLY A 129 1.67 -24.10 16.94
CA GLY A 129 0.42 -24.68 17.45
C GLY A 129 -0.80 -23.75 17.41
N MET A 130 -0.64 -22.49 16.95
CA MET A 130 -1.76 -21.59 16.70
C MET A 130 -2.42 -21.94 15.36
N ASP A 131 -3.69 -21.59 15.23
CA ASP A 131 -4.45 -21.72 13.99
C ASP A 131 -4.17 -20.50 13.08
N ALA A 132 -3.47 -20.71 11.96
CA ALA A 132 -3.11 -19.69 11.00
C ALA A 132 -4.35 -19.00 10.39
N SER A 133 -5.49 -19.70 10.28
CA SER A 133 -6.72 -19.10 9.75
C SER A 133 -7.34 -18.04 10.67
N ASN A 134 -6.90 -17.97 11.94
CA ASN A 134 -7.28 -16.89 12.83
C ASN A 134 -6.31 -15.70 12.71
N GLN A 135 -6.29 -15.07 11.54
CA GLN A 135 -5.38 -13.96 11.18
C GLN A 135 -5.31 -12.88 12.27
N ARG A 136 -6.47 -12.44 12.78
CA ARG A 136 -6.52 -11.39 13.81
C ARG A 136 -5.81 -11.80 15.11
N LEU A 137 -5.91 -13.07 15.50
CA LEU A 137 -5.22 -13.57 16.70
C LEU A 137 -3.71 -13.68 16.47
N ILE A 138 -3.30 -14.17 15.30
CA ILE A 138 -1.88 -14.23 14.90
C ILE A 138 -1.27 -12.84 14.96
N ASP A 139 -1.86 -11.86 14.27
CA ASP A 139 -1.36 -10.49 14.19
C ASP A 139 -1.35 -9.82 15.59
N ALA A 140 -2.43 -9.95 16.36
CA ALA A 140 -2.49 -9.42 17.72
C ALA A 140 -1.45 -10.04 18.65
N THR A 141 -1.12 -11.33 18.47
CA THR A 141 -0.07 -11.98 19.23
C THR A 141 1.29 -11.41 18.90
N MET A 142 1.62 -11.24 17.62
CA MET A 142 2.88 -10.64 17.18
C MET A 142 3.03 -9.19 17.67
N LEU A 143 1.96 -8.38 17.57
CA LEU A 143 1.93 -7.01 18.08
C LEU A 143 2.13 -6.95 19.59
N SER A 144 1.53 -7.88 20.35
CA SER A 144 1.72 -7.97 21.81
C SER A 144 3.15 -8.36 22.20
N ILE A 145 3.80 -9.21 21.39
CA ILE A 145 5.19 -9.61 21.58
C ILE A 145 6.11 -8.41 21.28
N ASP A 146 5.87 -7.66 20.21
CA ASP A 146 6.65 -6.44 19.91
C ASP A 146 6.48 -5.40 21.00
N GLY A 147 5.26 -5.06 21.38
CA GLY A 147 4.91 -4.16 22.47
C GLY A 147 5.25 -2.70 22.23
N THR A 148 5.73 -2.31 21.03
CA THR A 148 6.00 -0.91 20.66
C THR A 148 4.93 -0.39 19.67
N GLU A 149 4.71 0.92 19.66
CA GLU A 149 3.67 1.51 18.79
C GLU A 149 4.01 1.37 17.31
N ASN A 150 5.29 1.50 16.95
CA ASN A 150 5.79 1.49 15.58
C ASN A 150 6.54 0.21 15.20
N LYS A 151 6.40 -0.87 15.96
CA LYS A 151 7.03 -2.17 15.70
C LYS A 151 8.56 -2.15 15.68
N SER A 152 9.16 -1.22 16.43
CA SER A 152 10.61 -1.01 16.43
C SER A 152 11.42 -2.12 17.10
N ARG A 153 10.79 -3.00 17.90
CA ARG A 153 11.50 -4.09 18.59
C ARG A 153 11.75 -5.29 17.69
N LEU A 154 10.74 -5.75 16.96
CA LEU A 154 10.85 -6.92 16.08
C LEU A 154 11.08 -6.54 14.62
N GLY A 155 10.60 -5.37 14.21
CA GLY A 155 10.56 -4.90 12.86
C GLY A 155 9.21 -5.17 12.18
N ALA A 156 8.64 -4.14 11.54
CA ALA A 156 7.42 -4.29 10.75
C ALA A 156 7.60 -5.29 9.59
N ASN A 157 8.80 -5.36 9.00
CA ASN A 157 9.16 -6.32 7.97
C ASN A 157 9.10 -7.77 8.49
N ALA A 158 9.59 -8.05 9.70
CA ALA A 158 9.50 -9.38 10.30
C ALA A 158 8.04 -9.78 10.56
N ILE A 159 7.26 -8.89 11.17
CA ILE A 159 5.86 -9.13 11.52
C ILE A 159 5.01 -9.32 10.25
N LEU A 160 5.18 -8.46 9.25
CA LEU A 160 4.42 -8.52 8.00
C LEU A 160 4.71 -9.79 7.19
N ALA A 161 5.97 -10.23 7.12
CA ALA A 161 6.34 -11.46 6.41
C ALA A 161 5.55 -12.66 6.95
N VAL A 162 5.47 -12.80 8.27
CA VAL A 162 4.70 -13.87 8.92
C VAL A 162 3.20 -13.69 8.74
N SER A 163 2.69 -12.47 8.87
CA SER A 163 1.27 -12.15 8.71
C SER A 163 0.76 -12.53 7.31
N MET A 164 1.47 -12.12 6.26
CA MET A 164 1.14 -12.46 4.86
C MET A 164 1.29 -13.96 4.57
N ALA A 165 2.35 -14.60 5.07
CA ALA A 165 2.59 -16.02 4.87
C ALA A 165 1.51 -16.89 5.54
N CYS A 166 1.01 -16.51 6.73
CA CYS A 166 -0.12 -17.16 7.40
C CYS A 166 -1.40 -17.06 6.56
N ALA A 167 -1.71 -15.89 5.99
CA ALA A 167 -2.88 -15.71 5.13
C ALA A 167 -2.83 -16.63 3.90
N ARG A 168 -1.67 -16.70 3.22
CA ARG A 168 -1.47 -17.61 2.07
C ARG A 168 -1.59 -19.08 2.47
N ALA A 169 -0.87 -19.49 3.51
CA ALA A 169 -0.95 -20.88 3.99
C ALA A 169 -2.38 -21.28 4.31
N SER A 170 -3.15 -20.39 4.94
CA SER A 170 -4.55 -20.64 5.27
C SER A 170 -5.44 -20.76 4.03
N ALA A 171 -5.27 -19.86 3.05
CA ALA A 171 -5.99 -19.92 1.78
C ALA A 171 -5.73 -21.24 1.05
N ASP A 172 -4.46 -21.62 0.92
CA ASP A 172 -4.04 -22.87 0.26
C ASP A 172 -4.55 -24.11 1.00
N ALA A 173 -4.48 -24.15 2.34
CA ALA A 173 -5.00 -25.26 3.14
C ALA A 173 -6.53 -25.41 3.03
N LEU A 174 -7.24 -24.30 2.82
CA LEU A 174 -8.68 -24.30 2.59
C LEU A 174 -9.05 -24.60 1.12
N GLY A 175 -8.07 -24.66 0.21
CA GLY A 175 -8.28 -24.87 -1.22
C GLY A 175 -9.02 -23.73 -1.91
N ILE A 176 -8.86 -22.50 -1.44
CA ILE A 176 -9.49 -21.30 -2.01
C ILE A 176 -8.42 -20.27 -2.41
N PRO A 177 -8.63 -19.50 -3.50
CA PRO A 177 -7.71 -18.44 -3.88
C PRO A 177 -7.55 -17.38 -2.78
N LEU A 178 -6.37 -16.77 -2.70
CA LEU A 178 -6.06 -15.79 -1.67
C LEU A 178 -7.02 -14.60 -1.66
N TYR A 179 -7.38 -14.06 -2.83
CA TYR A 179 -8.34 -12.97 -2.91
C TYR A 179 -9.72 -13.33 -2.32
N ARG A 180 -10.17 -14.59 -2.49
CA ARG A 180 -11.42 -15.09 -1.88
C ARG A 180 -11.28 -15.34 -0.38
N TYR A 181 -10.10 -15.78 0.06
CA TYR A 181 -9.82 -15.91 1.50
C TYR A 181 -9.90 -14.56 2.21
N LEU A 182 -9.35 -13.50 1.59
CA LEU A 182 -9.34 -12.14 2.15
C LEU A 182 -10.71 -11.45 2.08
N GLY A 183 -11.46 -11.64 0.98
CA GLY A 183 -12.67 -10.86 0.69
C GLY A 183 -13.98 -11.64 0.70
N GLY A 184 -13.92 -12.97 0.83
CA GLY A 184 -15.09 -13.82 0.82
C GLY A 184 -15.77 -13.91 -0.55
N VAL A 185 -17.08 -14.14 -0.54
CA VAL A 185 -17.87 -14.43 -1.76
C VAL A 185 -18.04 -13.21 -2.68
N ASN A 186 -17.84 -12.01 -2.17
CA ASN A 186 -18.00 -10.76 -2.91
C ASN A 186 -16.68 -10.25 -3.54
N ALA A 187 -15.59 -10.99 -3.44
CA ALA A 187 -14.31 -10.64 -4.04
C ALA A 187 -14.34 -10.84 -5.57
N CYS A 188 -14.88 -9.87 -6.31
CA CYS A 188 -15.06 -9.90 -7.76
C CYS A 188 -14.65 -8.60 -8.47
N ILE A 189 -14.28 -7.54 -7.72
CA ILE A 189 -13.95 -6.24 -8.31
C ILE A 189 -12.46 -6.21 -8.66
N LEU A 190 -12.16 -6.13 -9.96
CA LEU A 190 -10.81 -5.89 -10.48
C LEU A 190 -10.46 -4.41 -10.32
N PRO A 191 -9.24 -4.09 -9.82
CA PRO A 191 -8.86 -2.70 -9.58
C PRO A 191 -8.50 -1.96 -10.87
N THR A 192 -8.87 -0.67 -10.95
CA THR A 192 -8.38 0.24 -11.98
C THR A 192 -6.88 0.49 -11.76
N PRO A 193 -6.02 0.21 -12.76
CA PRO A 193 -4.58 0.39 -12.60
C PRO A 193 -4.19 1.87 -12.71
N MET A 194 -3.37 2.33 -11.77
CA MET A 194 -2.64 3.60 -11.80
C MET A 194 -1.21 3.30 -12.25
N MET A 195 -0.94 3.47 -13.53
CA MET A 195 0.32 3.02 -14.14
C MET A 195 1.33 4.16 -14.20
N ASN A 196 2.38 4.10 -13.40
CA ASN A 196 3.45 5.11 -13.38
C ASN A 196 4.32 5.01 -14.65
N ILE A 197 4.09 5.85 -15.65
CA ILE A 197 4.76 5.79 -16.95
C ILE A 197 5.90 6.80 -17.12
N LEU A 198 6.00 7.81 -16.22
CA LEU A 198 7.09 8.80 -16.22
C LEU A 198 7.48 9.14 -14.78
N ASN A 199 8.76 9.05 -14.47
CA ASN A 199 9.34 9.28 -13.16
C ASN A 199 10.17 10.55 -13.08
N GLY A 200 10.08 11.24 -11.95
CA GLY A 200 10.94 12.34 -11.52
C GLY A 200 11.22 12.25 -10.02
N GLY A 201 11.35 13.38 -9.34
CA GLY A 201 11.53 13.45 -7.90
C GLY A 201 12.69 12.57 -7.38
N ALA A 202 12.44 11.83 -6.31
CA ALA A 202 13.40 10.88 -5.73
C ALA A 202 13.54 9.58 -6.57
N HIS A 203 12.56 9.28 -7.45
CA HIS A 203 12.56 8.07 -8.28
C HIS A 203 13.40 8.16 -9.56
N ALA A 204 13.97 9.33 -9.85
CA ALA A 204 14.79 9.55 -11.05
C ALA A 204 15.86 10.63 -10.85
N ASP A 205 17.06 10.37 -11.37
CA ASP A 205 18.12 11.38 -11.44
C ASP A 205 17.89 12.28 -12.67
N ASN A 206 16.93 13.20 -12.55
CA ASN A 206 16.54 14.14 -13.60
C ASN A 206 16.09 15.47 -12.98
N ASN A 207 15.60 16.41 -13.80
CA ASN A 207 15.21 17.77 -13.42
C ASN A 207 13.70 17.99 -13.27
N VAL A 208 12.93 16.89 -13.09
CA VAL A 208 11.48 16.92 -12.80
C VAL A 208 11.29 16.86 -11.29
N ASP A 209 10.54 17.79 -10.68
CA ASP A 209 10.33 17.81 -9.24
C ASP A 209 9.34 16.74 -8.77
N PHE A 210 8.26 16.49 -9.52
CA PHE A 210 7.23 15.53 -9.15
C PHE A 210 7.71 14.11 -9.38
N GLN A 211 7.36 13.24 -8.44
CA GLN A 211 7.89 11.90 -8.37
C GLN A 211 7.29 10.96 -9.43
N GLU A 212 5.95 11.04 -9.64
CA GLU A 212 5.26 10.12 -10.52
C GLU A 212 4.17 10.79 -11.36
N PHE A 213 4.14 10.41 -12.63
CA PHE A 213 3.07 10.74 -13.56
C PHE A 213 2.44 9.45 -14.06
N MET A 214 1.18 9.25 -13.74
CA MET A 214 0.47 8.01 -13.98
C MET A 214 -0.65 8.18 -15.01
N VAL A 215 -0.91 7.11 -15.78
CA VAL A 215 -2.12 6.99 -16.59
C VAL A 215 -3.08 6.02 -15.92
N MET A 216 -4.38 6.35 -15.99
CA MET A 216 -5.48 5.56 -15.49
C MET A 216 -6.47 5.27 -16.61
N PRO A 217 -6.54 4.03 -17.14
CA PRO A 217 -7.47 3.65 -18.21
C PRO A 217 -8.90 3.46 -17.65
N VAL A 218 -9.52 4.56 -17.24
CA VAL A 218 -10.82 4.58 -16.53
C VAL A 218 -12.03 4.32 -17.42
N GLY A 219 -11.87 4.43 -18.75
CA GLY A 219 -12.95 4.18 -19.71
C GLY A 219 -12.97 2.75 -20.25
N ALA A 220 -12.08 1.86 -19.79
CA ALA A 220 -12.08 0.46 -20.19
C ALA A 220 -13.27 -0.30 -19.57
N GLU A 221 -13.69 -1.36 -20.22
CA GLU A 221 -14.79 -2.22 -19.74
C GLU A 221 -14.28 -3.40 -18.90
N THR A 222 -13.02 -3.80 -19.08
CA THR A 222 -12.37 -4.92 -18.38
C THR A 222 -11.00 -4.53 -17.87
N PHE A 223 -10.47 -5.28 -16.91
CA PHE A 223 -9.10 -5.07 -16.43
C PHE A 223 -8.07 -5.36 -17.54
N SER A 224 -8.29 -6.41 -18.34
CA SER A 224 -7.41 -6.78 -19.45
C SER A 224 -7.34 -5.66 -20.50
N ASP A 225 -8.47 -5.02 -20.84
CA ASP A 225 -8.47 -3.84 -21.72
C ASP A 225 -7.76 -2.65 -21.08
N ALA A 226 -8.01 -2.37 -19.80
CA ALA A 226 -7.32 -1.30 -19.07
C ALA A 226 -5.80 -1.47 -19.10
N LEU A 227 -5.32 -2.69 -18.81
CA LEU A 227 -3.89 -3.00 -18.86
C LEU A 227 -3.32 -2.87 -20.27
N ARG A 228 -4.04 -3.33 -21.29
CA ARG A 228 -3.65 -3.19 -22.69
C ARG A 228 -3.51 -1.72 -23.08
N TRP A 229 -4.53 -0.88 -22.81
CA TRP A 229 -4.51 0.54 -23.13
C TRP A 229 -3.33 1.28 -22.48
N GLY A 230 -3.11 1.04 -21.17
CA GLY A 230 -1.98 1.62 -20.47
C GLY A 230 -0.62 1.19 -21.04
N THR A 231 -0.51 -0.07 -21.45
CA THR A 231 0.70 -0.61 -22.09
C THR A 231 0.93 -0.01 -23.49
N GLU A 232 -0.12 0.17 -24.29
CA GLU A 232 -0.05 0.82 -25.61
C GLU A 232 0.41 2.27 -25.47
N VAL A 233 -0.13 3.03 -24.48
CA VAL A 233 0.34 4.40 -24.17
C VAL A 233 1.80 4.40 -23.72
N PHE A 234 2.21 3.47 -22.86
CA PHE A 234 3.60 3.35 -22.42
C PHE A 234 4.56 3.17 -23.60
N HIS A 235 4.25 2.28 -24.54
CA HIS A 235 5.08 2.07 -25.73
C HIS A 235 5.04 3.27 -26.70
N THR A 236 3.91 3.93 -26.84
CA THR A 236 3.77 5.15 -27.64
C THR A 236 4.59 6.27 -27.05
N LEU A 237 4.56 6.46 -25.71
CA LEU A 237 5.40 7.45 -25.01
C LEU A 237 6.88 7.20 -25.25
N LYS A 238 7.33 5.93 -25.25
CA LYS A 238 8.72 5.59 -25.64
C LYS A 238 9.07 6.10 -27.01
N GLY A 239 8.17 5.98 -27.98
CA GLY A 239 8.33 6.50 -29.34
C GLY A 239 8.42 8.03 -29.38
N VAL A 240 7.54 8.72 -28.65
CA VAL A 240 7.51 10.19 -28.54
C VAL A 240 8.83 10.70 -27.93
N LEU A 241 9.26 10.11 -26.80
CA LEU A 241 10.51 10.48 -26.15
C LEU A 241 11.71 10.32 -27.08
N LYS A 242 11.84 9.18 -27.77
CA LYS A 242 12.92 8.93 -28.73
C LYS A 242 12.93 9.94 -29.87
N LYS A 243 11.75 10.24 -30.45
CA LYS A 243 11.60 11.21 -31.55
C LYS A 243 12.06 12.61 -31.14
N LYS A 244 11.85 12.98 -29.88
CA LYS A 244 12.27 14.27 -29.31
C LYS A 244 13.71 14.25 -28.78
N GLY A 245 14.43 13.11 -28.87
CA GLY A 245 15.81 12.98 -28.44
C GLY A 245 16.01 12.74 -26.94
N TYR A 246 14.94 12.40 -26.21
CA TYR A 246 15.00 12.10 -24.80
C TYR A 246 15.45 10.66 -24.52
N ASN A 247 16.06 10.46 -23.35
CA ASN A 247 16.40 9.13 -22.84
C ASN A 247 15.14 8.32 -22.53
N THR A 248 15.17 7.01 -22.78
CA THR A 248 14.09 6.07 -22.46
C THR A 248 14.54 4.97 -21.49
N ALA A 249 15.55 5.24 -20.68
CA ALA A 249 15.85 4.43 -19.49
C ALA A 249 14.68 4.54 -18.49
N VAL A 250 14.46 3.49 -17.72
CA VAL A 250 13.38 3.43 -16.75
C VAL A 250 13.90 3.60 -15.33
N GLY A 251 13.09 4.21 -14.48
CA GLY A 251 13.32 4.32 -13.04
C GLY A 251 12.98 3.03 -12.28
N ASP A 252 12.99 3.14 -10.95
CA ASP A 252 12.78 2.01 -10.05
C ASP A 252 11.40 1.35 -10.22
N GLU A 253 10.40 2.11 -10.62
CA GLU A 253 9.02 1.64 -10.80
C GLU A 253 8.66 1.32 -12.26
N GLY A 254 9.65 1.34 -13.15
CA GLY A 254 9.48 0.94 -14.54
C GLY A 254 8.99 2.04 -15.49
N GLY A 255 8.65 3.23 -15.01
CA GLY A 255 8.35 4.41 -15.81
C GLY A 255 9.62 5.03 -16.42
N PHE A 256 9.51 5.77 -17.54
CA PHE A 256 10.64 6.46 -18.13
C PHE A 256 11.15 7.59 -17.24
N ALA A 257 12.45 7.84 -17.28
CA ALA A 257 13.12 8.86 -16.47
C ALA A 257 13.91 9.87 -17.33
N PRO A 258 13.25 10.59 -18.27
CA PRO A 258 13.93 11.58 -19.11
C PRO A 258 14.26 12.85 -18.34
N SER A 259 15.31 13.56 -18.74
CA SER A 259 15.58 14.94 -18.28
C SER A 259 14.73 15.91 -19.09
N LEU A 260 13.62 16.36 -18.53
CA LEU A 260 12.67 17.28 -19.14
C LEU A 260 12.93 18.73 -18.68
N LYS A 261 12.29 19.70 -19.33
CA LYS A 261 12.45 21.12 -19.01
C LYS A 261 11.60 21.55 -17.82
N SER A 262 10.48 20.86 -17.59
CA SER A 262 9.52 21.21 -16.53
C SER A 262 8.58 20.04 -16.21
N ASN A 263 7.85 20.14 -15.08
CA ASN A 263 6.77 19.22 -14.74
C ASN A 263 5.63 19.26 -15.77
N VAL A 264 5.36 20.42 -16.38
CA VAL A 264 4.34 20.60 -17.43
C VAL A 264 4.71 19.82 -18.68
N GLU A 265 5.97 19.84 -19.12
CA GLU A 265 6.41 19.07 -20.29
C GLU A 265 6.17 17.57 -20.11
N ALA A 266 6.30 17.05 -18.88
CA ALA A 266 5.98 15.64 -18.60
C ALA A 266 4.51 15.33 -18.91
N LEU A 267 3.58 16.17 -18.46
CA LEU A 267 2.15 16.01 -18.76
C LEU A 267 1.85 16.11 -20.25
N GLU A 268 2.41 17.11 -20.92
CA GLU A 268 2.19 17.33 -22.36
C GLU A 268 2.67 16.14 -23.20
N LEU A 269 3.80 15.53 -22.83
CA LEU A 269 4.32 14.32 -23.49
C LEU A 269 3.42 13.09 -23.28
N ILE A 270 2.84 12.96 -22.10
CA ILE A 270 1.90 11.89 -21.80
C ILE A 270 0.61 12.08 -22.58
N LEU A 271 0.07 13.30 -22.63
CA LEU A 271 -1.13 13.61 -23.41
C LEU A 271 -0.90 13.36 -24.91
N GLU A 272 0.25 13.80 -25.46
CA GLU A 272 0.65 13.49 -26.84
C GLU A 272 0.69 11.96 -27.07
N ALA A 273 1.20 11.20 -26.10
CA ALA A 273 1.26 9.75 -26.21
C ALA A 273 -0.13 9.08 -26.15
N ILE A 274 -1.05 9.57 -25.30
CA ILE A 274 -2.43 9.08 -25.23
C ILE A 274 -3.13 9.28 -26.57
N GLU A 275 -3.06 10.48 -27.13
CA GLU A 275 -3.69 10.81 -28.43
C GLU A 275 -3.08 10.01 -29.59
N LEU A 276 -1.75 9.88 -29.63
CA LEU A 276 -1.07 9.09 -30.67
C LEU A 276 -1.32 7.59 -30.55
N ALA A 277 -1.63 7.09 -29.35
CA ALA A 277 -2.08 5.72 -29.13
C ALA A 277 -3.53 5.49 -29.56
N GLY A 278 -4.28 6.56 -29.92
CA GLY A 278 -5.64 6.50 -30.39
C GLY A 278 -6.70 6.58 -29.29
N TYR A 279 -6.35 7.05 -28.10
CA TYR A 279 -7.24 7.19 -26.95
C TYR A 279 -7.60 8.64 -26.66
N THR A 280 -8.79 8.86 -26.11
CA THR A 280 -9.27 10.17 -25.67
C THR A 280 -8.83 10.44 -24.24
N ALA A 281 -7.98 11.48 -24.06
CA ALA A 281 -7.55 11.90 -22.74
C ALA A 281 -8.73 12.44 -21.92
N GLY A 282 -8.81 12.02 -20.66
CA GLY A 282 -9.88 12.39 -19.74
C GLY A 282 -11.09 11.45 -19.78
N GLU A 283 -11.47 10.94 -20.92
CA GLU A 283 -12.60 10.01 -21.07
C GLU A 283 -12.14 8.54 -20.93
N GLN A 284 -11.27 8.11 -21.83
CA GLN A 284 -10.74 6.74 -21.85
C GLN A 284 -9.55 6.59 -20.91
N ILE A 285 -8.61 7.51 -20.96
CA ILE A 285 -7.40 7.51 -20.11
C ILE A 285 -7.28 8.84 -19.42
N ALA A 286 -7.36 8.83 -18.09
CA ALA A 286 -7.14 9.99 -17.25
C ALA A 286 -5.70 10.01 -16.68
N ILE A 287 -5.33 11.13 -16.06
CA ILE A 287 -4.03 11.35 -15.42
C ILE A 287 -4.16 11.27 -13.90
N ALA A 288 -3.19 10.62 -13.26
CA ALA A 288 -2.97 10.74 -11.83
C ALA A 288 -1.53 11.20 -11.57
N LEU A 289 -1.32 11.93 -10.48
CA LEU A 289 -0.03 12.48 -10.08
C LEU A 289 0.32 12.05 -8.67
N ASP A 290 1.60 11.83 -8.44
CA ASP A 290 2.21 11.80 -7.13
C ASP A 290 3.41 12.75 -7.11
N PRO A 291 3.25 13.99 -6.62
CA PRO A 291 4.36 14.91 -6.47
C PRO A 291 5.30 14.56 -5.32
N ALA A 292 4.87 13.78 -4.33
CA ALA A 292 5.57 13.53 -3.08
C ALA A 292 6.04 14.84 -2.42
N SER A 293 5.10 15.72 -2.11
CA SER A 293 5.38 17.13 -1.78
C SER A 293 6.23 17.32 -0.53
N SER A 294 6.30 16.34 0.37
CA SER A 294 7.21 16.37 1.54
C SER A 294 8.68 16.49 1.13
N GLU A 295 9.09 15.95 -0.04
CA GLU A 295 10.47 15.96 -0.53
C GLU A 295 10.98 17.37 -0.91
N PHE A 296 10.08 18.26 -1.28
CA PHE A 296 10.41 19.64 -1.61
C PHE A 296 9.80 20.68 -0.66
N TYR A 297 9.26 20.23 0.48
CA TYR A 297 8.80 21.09 1.56
C TYR A 297 9.94 21.44 2.51
N ASP A 298 10.12 22.72 2.78
CA ASP A 298 11.07 23.21 3.78
C ASP A 298 10.34 23.52 5.09
N LYS A 299 10.47 22.60 6.07
CA LYS A 299 9.86 22.74 7.40
C LYS A 299 10.26 24.03 8.12
N SER A 300 11.44 24.61 7.83
CA SER A 300 11.94 25.81 8.50
C SER A 300 11.28 27.10 8.00
N THR A 301 10.91 27.14 6.73
CA THR A 301 10.28 28.31 6.09
C THR A 301 8.78 28.14 5.85
N GLY A 302 8.26 26.90 5.97
CA GLY A 302 6.87 26.56 5.65
C GLY A 302 6.58 26.69 4.16
N LYS A 303 7.56 26.48 3.28
CA LYS A 303 7.43 26.66 1.84
C LYS A 303 7.74 25.38 1.05
N TYR A 304 7.06 25.23 -0.06
CA TYR A 304 7.32 24.25 -1.11
C TYR A 304 8.27 24.89 -2.13
N ILE A 305 9.43 24.27 -2.37
CA ILE A 305 10.50 24.80 -3.23
C ILE A 305 10.77 23.82 -4.36
N PHE A 306 10.45 24.20 -5.60
CA PHE A 306 10.69 23.37 -6.79
C PHE A 306 12.19 23.40 -7.16
N LYS A 307 12.99 22.59 -6.46
CA LYS A 307 14.46 22.64 -6.50
C LYS A 307 15.06 22.23 -7.83
N LYS A 308 14.39 21.34 -8.56
CA LYS A 308 14.89 20.75 -9.81
C LYS A 308 14.48 21.55 -11.04
N SER A 309 13.27 22.10 -11.10
CA SER A 309 12.76 22.86 -12.26
C SER A 309 13.05 24.36 -12.17
N ASP A 310 12.07 25.16 -11.79
CA ASP A 310 12.10 26.62 -11.89
C ASP A 310 12.54 27.36 -10.62
N LYS A 311 12.79 26.62 -9.55
CA LYS A 311 13.17 27.14 -8.21
C LYS A 311 12.13 28.07 -7.58
N SER A 312 10.88 28.01 -8.06
CA SER A 312 9.80 28.79 -7.48
C SER A 312 9.46 28.29 -6.07
N GLU A 313 9.03 29.22 -5.22
CA GLU A 313 8.60 28.97 -3.85
C GLU A 313 7.10 29.21 -3.73
N LYS A 314 6.40 28.37 -2.99
CA LYS A 314 4.97 28.48 -2.71
C LYS A 314 4.68 28.19 -1.25
N ASN A 315 3.77 28.94 -0.65
CA ASN A 315 3.15 28.54 0.62
C ASN A 315 1.99 27.55 0.34
N SER A 316 1.36 27.03 1.39
CA SER A 316 0.29 26.03 1.28
C SER A 316 -0.90 26.52 0.44
N GLU A 317 -1.33 27.77 0.61
CA GLU A 317 -2.43 28.36 -0.18
C GLU A 317 -2.06 28.48 -1.67
N GLN A 318 -0.84 28.91 -1.95
CA GLN A 318 -0.33 29.03 -3.33
C GLN A 318 -0.16 27.65 -3.97
N MET A 319 0.23 26.64 -3.20
CA MET A 319 0.33 25.28 -3.69
C MET A 319 -1.05 24.68 -3.98
N ALA A 320 -2.05 24.91 -3.13
CA ALA A 320 -3.43 24.53 -3.40
C ALA A 320 -4.00 25.23 -4.64
N ALA A 321 -3.71 26.51 -4.85
CA ALA A 321 -4.09 27.23 -6.06
C ALA A 321 -3.36 26.72 -7.32
N TYR A 322 -2.12 26.27 -7.18
CA TYR A 322 -1.35 25.64 -8.25
C TYR A 322 -2.02 24.35 -8.72
N TRP A 323 -2.41 23.47 -7.79
CA TRP A 323 -3.15 22.24 -8.11
C TRP A 323 -4.52 22.54 -8.74
N GLU A 324 -5.24 23.53 -8.21
CA GLU A 324 -6.51 23.95 -8.81
C GLU A 324 -6.33 24.37 -10.28
N SER A 325 -5.27 25.10 -10.59
CA SER A 325 -4.97 25.54 -11.96
C SER A 325 -4.67 24.36 -12.90
N TRP A 326 -3.96 23.34 -12.40
CA TRP A 326 -3.61 22.15 -13.17
C TRP A 326 -4.82 21.27 -13.45
N VAL A 327 -5.66 21.04 -12.46
CA VAL A 327 -6.90 20.26 -12.59
C VAL A 327 -7.86 20.89 -13.60
N ARG A 328 -7.88 22.23 -13.71
CA ARG A 328 -8.69 22.94 -14.72
C ARG A 328 -8.14 22.84 -16.14
N GLN A 329 -6.85 22.60 -16.30
CA GLN A 329 -6.18 22.60 -17.60
C GLN A 329 -5.96 21.20 -18.15
N TYR A 330 -5.83 20.21 -17.29
CA TYR A 330 -5.44 18.85 -17.63
C TYR A 330 -6.45 17.82 -17.06
N PRO A 331 -6.62 16.66 -17.71
CA PRO A 331 -7.55 15.63 -17.26
C PRO A 331 -7.02 14.85 -16.03
N ILE A 332 -6.68 15.58 -14.98
CA ILE A 332 -6.17 15.03 -13.73
C ILE A 332 -7.34 14.70 -12.83
N ILE A 333 -7.46 13.42 -12.43
CA ILE A 333 -8.54 12.92 -11.57
C ILE A 333 -8.06 12.48 -10.19
N SER A 334 -6.74 12.36 -9.98
CA SER A 334 -6.17 11.94 -8.70
C SER A 334 -4.84 12.65 -8.44
N ILE A 335 -4.63 13.14 -7.23
CA ILE A 335 -3.39 13.73 -6.75
C ILE A 335 -3.06 13.10 -5.40
N GLU A 336 -1.94 12.38 -5.34
CA GLU A 336 -1.37 11.78 -4.14
C GLU A 336 -0.37 12.76 -3.54
N ASP A 337 -0.37 12.92 -2.22
CA ASP A 337 0.52 13.78 -1.45
C ASP A 337 0.80 15.15 -2.11
N GLY A 338 -0.30 15.81 -2.51
CA GLY A 338 -0.27 17.15 -3.11
C GLY A 338 0.29 18.23 -2.19
N LEU A 339 0.39 17.95 -0.88
CA LEU A 339 1.01 18.76 0.15
C LEU A 339 1.80 17.86 1.12
N ALA A 340 2.65 18.46 1.95
CA ALA A 340 3.51 17.75 2.90
C ALA A 340 2.69 17.01 3.99
N GLU A 341 3.24 15.92 4.51
CA GLU A 341 2.61 14.96 5.43
C GLU A 341 2.11 15.56 6.76
N ASP A 342 2.65 16.70 7.19
CA ASP A 342 2.26 17.39 8.41
C ASP A 342 1.59 18.77 8.15
N ASP A 343 1.39 19.17 6.89
CA ASP A 343 0.69 20.41 6.53
C ASP A 343 -0.84 20.23 6.53
N TRP A 344 -1.41 19.82 7.65
CA TRP A 344 -2.84 19.56 7.81
C TRP A 344 -3.72 20.75 7.43
N THR A 345 -3.27 21.96 7.73
CA THR A 345 -3.99 23.20 7.36
C THR A 345 -4.03 23.39 5.85
N GLY A 346 -2.91 23.18 5.19
CA GLY A 346 -2.82 23.24 3.73
C GLY A 346 -3.68 22.16 3.08
N TRP A 347 -3.63 20.93 3.58
CA TRP A 347 -4.46 19.83 3.11
C TRP A 347 -5.96 20.13 3.21
N LYS A 348 -6.40 20.79 4.29
CA LYS A 348 -7.79 21.22 4.42
C LYS A 348 -8.16 22.24 3.33
N ILE A 349 -7.32 23.25 3.10
CA ILE A 349 -7.51 24.24 2.03
C ILE A 349 -7.58 23.55 0.66
N LEU A 350 -6.70 22.60 0.39
CA LEU A 350 -6.66 21.85 -0.87
C LEU A 350 -7.96 21.03 -1.04
N THR A 351 -8.40 20.33 0.02
CA THR A 351 -9.61 19.50 -0.01
C THR A 351 -10.86 20.35 -0.25
N GLU A 352 -10.98 21.51 0.41
CA GLU A 352 -12.08 22.43 0.20
C GLU A 352 -12.13 22.98 -1.24
N LYS A 353 -10.95 23.21 -1.87
CA LYS A 353 -10.86 23.77 -3.22
C LYS A 353 -11.21 22.77 -4.33
N ILE A 354 -10.64 21.57 -4.29
CA ILE A 354 -10.72 20.63 -5.41
C ILE A 354 -11.19 19.22 -5.04
N GLY A 355 -11.32 18.89 -3.75
CA GLY A 355 -11.66 17.53 -3.29
C GLY A 355 -13.03 17.01 -3.74
N ARG A 356 -13.92 17.87 -4.26
CA ARG A 356 -15.20 17.43 -4.86
C ARG A 356 -15.04 16.89 -6.26
N ASN A 357 -13.99 17.30 -6.96
CA ASN A 357 -13.78 17.00 -8.38
C ASN A 357 -12.57 16.10 -8.62
N VAL A 358 -11.69 15.96 -7.62
CA VAL A 358 -10.43 15.23 -7.73
C VAL A 358 -10.23 14.37 -6.50
N GLN A 359 -9.78 13.15 -6.72
CA GLN A 359 -9.34 12.26 -5.65
C GLN A 359 -8.04 12.80 -5.04
N LEU A 360 -8.09 13.10 -3.75
CA LEU A 360 -6.94 13.57 -2.97
C LEU A 360 -6.49 12.44 -2.04
N VAL A 361 -5.34 11.86 -2.39
CA VAL A 361 -4.82 10.65 -1.76
C VAL A 361 -3.77 11.01 -0.72
N GLY A 362 -3.95 10.54 0.51
CA GLY A 362 -2.89 10.59 1.53
C GLY A 362 -2.08 9.31 1.53
N ASP A 363 -0.78 9.40 1.17
CA ASP A 363 0.23 8.37 1.38
C ASP A 363 1.00 8.67 2.68
N ASP A 364 1.99 9.55 2.67
CA ASP A 364 2.75 9.94 3.86
C ASP A 364 1.86 10.64 4.91
N LEU A 365 0.78 11.29 4.46
CA LEU A 365 -0.21 11.89 5.35
C LEU A 365 -0.87 10.86 6.28
N PHE A 366 -1.21 9.67 5.78
CA PHE A 366 -1.96 8.65 6.53
C PHE A 366 -1.14 7.41 6.89
N VAL A 367 -0.09 7.09 6.12
CA VAL A 367 0.84 5.94 6.31
C VAL A 367 0.12 4.62 6.63
N THR A 368 -1.02 4.36 5.98
CA THR A 368 -1.88 3.17 6.22
C THR A 368 -2.31 3.04 7.70
N ASN A 369 -2.25 4.13 8.48
CA ASN A 369 -2.50 4.14 9.92
C ASN A 369 -3.93 4.62 10.23
N SER A 370 -4.74 3.77 10.84
CA SER A 370 -6.14 4.07 11.18
C SER A 370 -6.31 5.31 12.07
N LYS A 371 -5.35 5.62 12.96
CA LYS A 371 -5.41 6.81 13.82
C LYS A 371 -5.22 8.11 13.01
N ARG A 372 -4.24 8.12 12.08
CA ARG A 372 -4.00 9.28 11.21
C ARG A 372 -5.16 9.47 10.21
N LEU A 373 -5.66 8.35 9.64
CA LEU A 373 -6.84 8.39 8.78
C LEU A 373 -8.07 8.91 9.53
N GLN A 374 -8.31 8.46 10.76
CA GLN A 374 -9.41 8.94 11.60
C GLN A 374 -9.34 10.46 11.81
N ARG A 375 -8.13 10.99 12.07
CA ARG A 375 -7.91 12.44 12.15
C ARG A 375 -8.27 13.13 10.83
N GLY A 376 -7.83 12.60 9.68
CA GLY A 376 -8.16 13.16 8.36
C GLY A 376 -9.67 13.21 8.12
N ILE A 377 -10.39 12.15 8.49
CA ILE A 377 -11.84 12.07 8.40
C ILE A 377 -12.51 13.15 9.28
N GLU A 378 -12.09 13.28 10.54
CA GLU A 378 -12.64 14.26 11.48
C GLU A 378 -12.37 15.71 11.06
N GLU A 379 -11.20 15.98 10.49
CA GLU A 379 -10.83 17.31 10.00
C GLU A 379 -11.32 17.59 8.57
N GLY A 380 -11.85 16.59 7.85
CA GLY A 380 -12.30 16.71 6.47
C GLY A 380 -11.14 16.93 5.49
N VAL A 381 -10.08 16.13 5.61
CA VAL A 381 -8.81 16.26 4.88
C VAL A 381 -8.59 15.05 3.99
N GLY A 382 -8.41 15.28 2.68
CA GLY A 382 -8.32 14.24 1.68
C GLY A 382 -9.68 13.56 1.41
N ASN A 383 -9.70 12.55 0.56
CA ASN A 383 -10.88 11.73 0.27
C ASN A 383 -10.51 10.31 -0.20
N SER A 384 -9.21 9.97 -0.11
CA SER A 384 -8.66 8.65 -0.45
C SER A 384 -7.42 8.36 0.38
N ILE A 385 -7.13 7.08 0.61
CA ILE A 385 -5.92 6.61 1.28
C ILE A 385 -5.10 5.72 0.36
N LEU A 386 -3.78 5.92 0.32
CA LEU A 386 -2.87 4.93 -0.23
C LEU A 386 -2.59 3.86 0.83
N VAL A 387 -2.65 2.59 0.44
CA VAL A 387 -2.50 1.45 1.34
C VAL A 387 -1.25 0.68 0.98
N LYS A 388 -0.24 0.79 1.82
CA LYS A 388 1.04 0.07 1.73
C LYS A 388 1.16 -0.86 2.93
N VAL A 389 1.09 -2.16 2.72
CA VAL A 389 1.05 -3.16 3.79
C VAL A 389 2.23 -3.06 4.78
N ASN A 390 3.40 -2.65 4.30
CA ASN A 390 4.58 -2.52 5.14
C ASN A 390 4.66 -1.22 5.96
N GLN A 391 3.86 -0.19 5.63
CA GLN A 391 3.78 1.04 6.42
C GLN A 391 3.14 0.79 7.79
N ILE A 392 2.28 -0.23 7.88
CA ILE A 392 1.58 -0.59 9.12
C ILE A 392 2.06 -1.95 9.69
N GLY A 393 2.35 -2.95 8.84
CA GLY A 393 3.09 -4.15 9.20
C GLY A 393 2.26 -5.38 9.59
N THR A 394 0.92 -5.36 9.48
CA THR A 394 0.05 -6.55 9.57
C THR A 394 -1.10 -6.47 8.58
N ILE A 395 -1.61 -7.63 8.17
CA ILE A 395 -2.82 -7.71 7.33
C ILE A 395 -4.04 -7.25 8.10
N SER A 396 -4.16 -7.55 9.37
CA SER A 396 -5.31 -7.11 10.20
C SER A 396 -5.40 -5.59 10.29
N GLU A 397 -4.30 -4.88 10.57
CA GLU A 397 -4.29 -3.41 10.62
C GLU A 397 -4.52 -2.79 9.24
N THR A 398 -3.97 -3.42 8.18
CA THR A 398 -4.22 -3.01 6.78
C THR A 398 -5.71 -3.05 6.45
N LEU A 399 -6.38 -4.17 6.76
CA LEU A 399 -7.82 -4.33 6.55
C LEU A 399 -8.65 -3.37 7.41
N GLU A 400 -8.20 -3.04 8.61
CA GLU A 400 -8.85 -2.03 9.48
C GLU A 400 -8.79 -0.64 8.87
N ALA A 401 -7.65 -0.24 8.30
CA ALA A 401 -7.51 1.05 7.63
C ALA A 401 -8.42 1.14 6.38
N ILE A 402 -8.46 0.10 5.55
CA ILE A 402 -9.33 0.02 4.37
C ILE A 402 -10.81 0.11 4.76
N GLU A 403 -11.22 -0.64 5.78
CA GLU A 403 -12.60 -0.63 6.24
C GLU A 403 -13.00 0.71 6.87
N LEU A 404 -12.10 1.36 7.61
CA LEU A 404 -12.31 2.70 8.14
C LEU A 404 -12.51 3.72 7.01
N ALA A 405 -11.66 3.68 5.98
CA ALA A 405 -11.79 4.51 4.78
C ALA A 405 -13.18 4.32 4.13
N ARG A 406 -13.52 3.08 3.81
CA ARG A 406 -14.77 2.72 3.14
C ARG A 406 -16.02 3.20 3.90
N ARG A 407 -16.06 3.03 5.23
CA ARG A 407 -17.19 3.46 6.07
C ARG A 407 -17.39 4.97 6.09
N ASN A 408 -16.35 5.73 5.78
CA ASN A 408 -16.39 7.19 5.81
C ASN A 408 -16.33 7.83 4.41
N GLY A 409 -16.58 7.05 3.34
CA GLY A 409 -16.66 7.55 1.97
C GLY A 409 -15.30 7.89 1.34
N TYR A 410 -14.20 7.41 1.94
CA TYR A 410 -12.87 7.48 1.35
C TYR A 410 -12.64 6.25 0.47
N THR A 411 -12.04 6.44 -0.69
CA THR A 411 -11.51 5.35 -1.51
C THR A 411 -10.18 4.83 -0.96
N SER A 412 -9.80 3.63 -1.38
CA SER A 412 -8.51 3.03 -1.03
C SER A 412 -7.79 2.61 -2.30
N ILE A 413 -6.49 2.86 -2.36
CA ILE A 413 -5.61 2.43 -3.46
C ILE A 413 -4.60 1.45 -2.89
N ILE A 414 -4.63 0.20 -3.33
CA ILE A 414 -3.62 -0.77 -2.92
C ILE A 414 -2.32 -0.48 -3.66
N SER A 415 -1.23 -0.31 -2.93
CA SER A 415 0.02 0.19 -3.50
C SER A 415 1.20 -0.74 -3.25
N HIS A 416 2.09 -0.77 -4.24
CA HIS A 416 3.44 -1.30 -4.14
C HIS A 416 4.36 -0.35 -3.35
N ARG A 417 5.64 -0.75 -3.25
CA ARG A 417 6.74 0.14 -2.83
C ARG A 417 7.79 0.23 -3.94
N SER A 418 8.73 1.19 -3.80
CA SER A 418 9.85 1.34 -4.75
C SER A 418 10.76 0.09 -4.80
N GLY A 419 11.00 -0.56 -3.67
CA GLY A 419 11.66 -1.87 -3.59
C GLY A 419 10.63 -2.99 -3.50
N GLU A 420 10.39 -3.68 -4.60
CA GLU A 420 9.44 -4.79 -4.72
C GLU A 420 10.16 -6.12 -4.92
N THR A 421 9.39 -7.19 -4.79
CA THR A 421 9.79 -8.55 -5.15
C THR A 421 8.83 -9.09 -6.22
N GLU A 422 8.97 -10.35 -6.62
CA GLU A 422 7.98 -11.04 -7.46
C GLU A 422 6.69 -11.41 -6.71
N ASP A 423 6.61 -11.14 -5.42
CA ASP A 423 5.41 -11.41 -4.61
C ASP A 423 4.19 -10.64 -5.13
N THR A 424 3.05 -11.33 -5.26
CA THR A 424 1.82 -10.80 -5.86
C THR A 424 0.70 -10.54 -4.84
N PHE A 425 1.01 -10.59 -3.54
CA PHE A 425 0.00 -10.49 -2.47
C PHE A 425 -0.93 -9.29 -2.63
N ILE A 426 -0.39 -8.13 -3.01
CA ILE A 426 -1.18 -6.90 -3.16
C ILE A 426 -2.20 -6.96 -4.31
N ALA A 427 -1.99 -7.79 -5.32
CA ALA A 427 -2.99 -8.02 -6.37
C ALA A 427 -4.21 -8.76 -5.81
N ASP A 428 -3.98 -9.83 -5.07
CA ASP A 428 -5.04 -10.57 -4.37
C ASP A 428 -5.73 -9.72 -3.30
N LEU A 429 -4.96 -8.87 -2.59
CA LEU A 429 -5.49 -7.94 -1.59
C LEU A 429 -6.44 -6.91 -2.23
N ALA A 430 -6.07 -6.36 -3.39
CA ALA A 430 -6.88 -5.37 -4.10
C ALA A 430 -8.25 -5.94 -4.49
N VAL A 431 -8.29 -7.16 -5.04
CA VAL A 431 -9.54 -7.83 -5.40
C VAL A 431 -10.30 -8.27 -4.14
N GLY A 432 -9.59 -8.85 -3.17
CA GLY A 432 -10.18 -9.35 -1.93
C GLY A 432 -10.90 -8.25 -1.12
N THR A 433 -10.33 -7.05 -1.07
CA THR A 433 -10.92 -5.92 -0.35
C THR A 433 -11.94 -5.14 -1.17
N GLY A 434 -11.99 -5.35 -2.49
CA GLY A 434 -12.79 -4.54 -3.41
C GLY A 434 -12.35 -3.07 -3.41
N ALA A 435 -11.06 -2.80 -3.19
CA ALA A 435 -10.51 -1.44 -3.12
C ALA A 435 -10.74 -0.62 -4.40
N GLY A 436 -10.92 -1.29 -5.53
CA GLY A 436 -11.26 -0.69 -6.81
C GLY A 436 -10.11 -0.03 -7.54
N GLN A 437 -8.95 0.17 -6.89
CA GLN A 437 -7.77 0.80 -7.48
C GLN A 437 -6.48 0.10 -7.03
N ILE A 438 -5.47 0.07 -7.91
CA ILE A 438 -4.13 -0.44 -7.61
C ILE A 438 -3.05 0.46 -8.24
N LYS A 439 -2.04 0.82 -7.45
CA LYS A 439 -0.82 1.52 -7.87
C LYS A 439 0.35 0.55 -7.74
N THR A 440 0.79 -0.05 -8.86
CA THR A 440 1.85 -1.07 -8.83
C THR A 440 2.90 -0.89 -9.92
N GLY A 441 3.21 0.37 -10.24
CA GLY A 441 4.25 0.76 -11.18
C GLY A 441 3.82 0.72 -12.64
N SER A 442 4.78 0.63 -13.53
CA SER A 442 4.59 0.71 -14.98
C SER A 442 4.40 -0.66 -15.65
N ALA A 443 4.21 -0.64 -16.98
CA ALA A 443 4.16 -1.83 -17.83
C ALA A 443 5.57 -2.38 -18.14
N SER A 444 6.51 -2.25 -17.22
CA SER A 444 7.88 -2.78 -17.35
C SER A 444 8.44 -3.18 -15.98
N ARG A 445 9.49 -4.02 -15.96
CA ARG A 445 10.09 -4.67 -14.79
C ARG A 445 9.20 -5.77 -14.21
N THR A 446 9.76 -6.96 -14.03
CA THR A 446 9.02 -8.17 -13.62
C THR A 446 8.36 -8.01 -12.25
N ASP A 447 8.99 -7.31 -11.32
CA ASP A 447 8.49 -6.99 -10.00
C ASP A 447 7.15 -6.20 -10.03
N ARG A 448 6.90 -5.43 -11.09
CA ARG A 448 5.63 -4.70 -11.33
C ARG A 448 4.66 -5.56 -12.12
N ILE A 449 5.11 -6.13 -13.23
CA ILE A 449 4.28 -6.93 -14.14
C ILE A 449 3.73 -8.18 -13.45
N ALA A 450 4.42 -8.75 -12.46
CA ALA A 450 3.94 -9.90 -11.70
C ALA A 450 2.55 -9.66 -11.10
N LYS A 451 2.30 -8.46 -10.54
CA LYS A 451 1.02 -8.07 -9.96
C LYS A 451 -0.08 -7.93 -11.02
N TYR A 452 0.24 -7.29 -12.15
CA TYR A 452 -0.69 -7.19 -13.29
C TYR A 452 -1.03 -8.56 -13.87
N ASN A 453 -0.04 -9.44 -14.04
CA ASN A 453 -0.27 -10.81 -14.50
C ASN A 453 -1.12 -11.62 -13.52
N GLN A 454 -0.99 -11.39 -12.21
CA GLN A 454 -1.86 -12.02 -11.21
C GLN A 454 -3.30 -11.53 -11.34
N LEU A 455 -3.52 -10.23 -11.55
CA LEU A 455 -4.86 -9.69 -11.79
C LEU A 455 -5.52 -10.24 -13.05
N LEU A 456 -4.75 -10.46 -14.14
CA LEU A 456 -5.25 -11.13 -15.35
C LEU A 456 -5.70 -12.58 -15.06
N ARG A 457 -4.95 -13.33 -14.23
CA ARG A 457 -5.36 -14.68 -13.81
C ARG A 457 -6.61 -14.67 -12.96
N ILE A 458 -6.74 -13.69 -12.06
CA ILE A 458 -7.94 -13.51 -11.24
C ILE A 458 -9.14 -13.15 -12.13
N GLU A 459 -8.98 -12.26 -13.11
CA GLU A 459 -10.03 -11.89 -14.06
C GLU A 459 -10.51 -13.13 -14.85
N GLU A 460 -9.57 -13.96 -15.36
CA GLU A 460 -9.87 -15.21 -16.05
C GLU A 460 -10.62 -16.20 -15.14
N GLU A 461 -10.19 -16.35 -13.88
CA GLU A 461 -10.86 -17.24 -12.91
C GLU A 461 -12.27 -16.78 -12.55
N LEU A 462 -12.48 -15.47 -12.40
CA LEU A 462 -13.81 -14.87 -12.15
C LEU A 462 -14.73 -14.97 -13.36
N GLY A 463 -14.19 -14.91 -14.56
CA GLY A 463 -14.95 -14.99 -15.81
C GLY A 463 -16.06 -13.94 -15.86
N GLN A 464 -17.30 -14.37 -16.07
CA GLN A 464 -18.46 -13.47 -16.19
C GLN A 464 -18.85 -12.77 -14.88
N THR A 465 -18.27 -13.13 -13.74
CA THR A 465 -18.50 -12.47 -12.46
C THR A 465 -17.46 -11.40 -12.14
N ALA A 466 -16.46 -11.22 -13.00
CA ALA A 466 -15.50 -10.15 -12.87
C ALA A 466 -16.18 -8.79 -13.09
N GLU A 467 -15.94 -7.87 -12.19
CA GLU A 467 -16.44 -6.49 -12.27
C GLU A 467 -15.24 -5.54 -12.40
N PHE A 468 -15.34 -4.55 -13.28
CA PHE A 468 -14.36 -3.49 -13.44
C PHE A 468 -15.07 -2.14 -13.37
N LEU A 469 -14.73 -1.35 -12.34
CA LEU A 469 -15.46 -0.12 -12.04
C LEU A 469 -14.95 1.09 -12.84
N GLY A 470 -13.73 1.04 -13.38
CA GLY A 470 -13.14 2.14 -14.12
C GLY A 470 -13.23 3.46 -13.35
N ARG A 471 -13.81 4.49 -13.97
CA ARG A 471 -13.96 5.81 -13.33
C ARG A 471 -14.76 5.77 -12.02
N SER A 472 -15.74 4.88 -11.89
CA SER A 472 -16.55 4.79 -10.67
C SER A 472 -15.76 4.32 -9.43
N SER A 473 -14.55 3.79 -9.62
CA SER A 473 -13.64 3.46 -8.50
C SER A 473 -12.93 4.67 -7.89
N VAL A 474 -12.95 5.81 -8.58
CA VAL A 474 -12.18 7.02 -8.23
C VAL A 474 -13.10 8.04 -7.58
N ASN A 475 -12.70 8.58 -6.44
CA ASN A 475 -13.46 9.61 -5.73
C ASN A 475 -13.28 10.99 -6.40
N CYS A 476 -13.82 11.13 -7.59
CA CYS A 476 -13.82 12.36 -8.37
C CYS A 476 -15.23 12.67 -8.89
N GLY A 477 -15.57 13.96 -9.02
CA GLY A 477 -16.84 14.39 -9.59
C GLY A 477 -17.01 13.95 -11.04
N GLU A 478 -18.23 14.04 -11.56
CA GLU A 478 -18.50 13.89 -12.98
C GLU A 478 -17.78 15.01 -13.74
N LEU A 479 -17.21 14.68 -14.91
CA LEU A 479 -16.68 15.70 -15.83
C LEU A 479 -17.87 16.57 -16.27
N GLY A 480 -17.89 17.83 -15.82
CA GLY A 480 -18.88 18.81 -16.22
C GLY A 480 -18.73 19.25 -17.68
#